data_a9b6d9745aa0c05f7b9b372cd49d5692
#
_entry.id   a9b6d9745aa0c05f7b9b372cd49d5692
#
_cell.length_a   1.000
_cell.length_b   1.000
_cell.length_c   1.000
_cell.angle_alpha   90.00
_cell.angle_beta   90.00
_cell.angle_gamma   90.00
#
_symmetry.space_group_name_H-M   'P 1'
#
loop_
_entity.id
_entity.type
_entity.pdbx_description
1 polymer ?
#
loop_
_entity_poly.entity_id
_entity_poly.type
_entity_poly.pdbx_seq_one_letter_code
_entity_poly.pdbx_strand_id
1 'polypeptide(L)'
;MAAKSRRYQGFFRDVSRYFERAARYTELPPGILEAVRACNGVFRIKFPVERDDGGIEVVEAYRVEHSHHRLPTKGGVRFSPDLNQDEVMALAALMTFKSALVNVPFGGAKGGIRIDPRAVSERFRERVTRRYTAELIKKNFIGPALDVPAPDYGTGEREMTWIADTFQALNPTYLDAYACVTGKPISLHGIPGRREATGLGVYYGIQQAMAIAEDMNPLGLAPGLARKRVVVQGLGNVGYHAAHFAQVEGGAVIVGIAELEGGIHDPAGLDVDAVSRHRDETGSILDFPGARNLASSAEALELE
;
A
#
# COMPACT_ATOMS: atom_id res chain seq x y z
N MET A 1 -11.54 18.87 14.62
CA MET A 1 -10.21 18.56 14.04
C MET A 1 -9.26 17.80 14.96
N ALA A 2 -9.36 17.89 16.29
CA ALA A 2 -8.41 17.24 17.22
C ALA A 2 -8.54 15.71 17.40
N ALA A 3 -9.65 15.09 17.06
CA ALA A 3 -9.88 13.65 17.29
C ALA A 3 -9.24 12.73 16.22
N LYS A 4 -9.04 13.20 14.98
CA LYS A 4 -8.45 12.38 13.91
C LYS A 4 -6.93 12.24 14.03
N SER A 5 -6.22 13.22 14.59
CA SER A 5 -4.75 13.17 14.70
C SER A 5 -4.22 12.15 15.71
N ARG A 6 -5.08 11.62 16.60
CA ARG A 6 -4.69 10.61 17.60
C ARG A 6 -4.63 9.17 17.06
N ARG A 7 -5.16 8.91 15.86
CA ARG A 7 -5.34 7.54 15.33
C ARG A 7 -4.02 6.80 15.11
N TYR A 8 -2.92 7.50 14.87
CA TYR A 8 -1.60 6.91 14.58
C TYR A 8 -0.51 7.28 15.60
N GLN A 9 -0.85 7.95 16.70
CA GLN A 9 0.12 8.18 17.77
C GLN A 9 0.43 6.87 18.49
N GLY A 10 1.68 6.41 18.34
CA GLY A 10 2.15 5.17 18.92
C GLY A 10 2.09 3.98 17.95
N PHE A 11 1.81 4.18 16.65
CA PHE A 11 1.78 3.10 15.67
C PHE A 11 3.16 2.45 15.49
N PHE A 12 4.24 3.23 15.47
CA PHE A 12 5.60 2.68 15.45
C PHE A 12 5.91 1.86 16.71
N ARG A 13 5.41 2.30 17.87
CA ARG A 13 5.51 1.51 19.12
C ARG A 13 4.74 0.21 19.02
N ASP A 14 3.56 0.20 18.41
CA ASP A 14 2.77 -1.02 18.24
C ASP A 14 3.47 -2.01 17.29
N VAL A 15 4.01 -1.54 16.17
CA VAL A 15 4.87 -2.35 15.28
C VAL A 15 6.09 -2.89 16.02
N SER A 16 6.75 -2.05 16.86
CA SER A 16 7.88 -2.48 17.69
C SER A 16 7.50 -3.57 18.68
N ARG A 17 6.31 -3.54 19.26
CA ARG A 17 5.81 -4.61 20.15
C ARG A 17 5.66 -5.96 19.44
N TYR A 18 5.19 -5.96 18.19
CA TYR A 18 5.15 -7.19 17.40
C TYR A 18 6.55 -7.74 17.15
N PHE A 19 7.49 -6.87 16.81
CA PHE A 19 8.90 -7.25 16.67
C PHE A 19 9.46 -7.82 17.97
N GLU A 20 9.26 -7.16 19.13
CA GLU A 20 9.72 -7.62 20.44
C GLU A 20 9.14 -9.00 20.82
N ARG A 21 7.89 -9.27 20.46
CA ARG A 21 7.29 -10.60 20.64
C ARG A 21 7.98 -11.65 19.81
N ALA A 22 8.26 -11.37 18.53
CA ALA A 22 8.95 -12.28 17.63
C ALA A 22 10.42 -12.51 18.07
N ALA A 23 11.09 -11.46 18.54
CA ALA A 23 12.48 -11.53 19.01
C ALA A 23 12.71 -12.51 20.16
N ARG A 24 11.66 -12.83 20.95
CA ARG A 24 11.75 -13.84 22.03
C ARG A 24 12.01 -15.27 21.53
N TYR A 25 11.79 -15.52 20.26
CA TYR A 25 12.04 -16.82 19.62
C TYR A 25 13.42 -16.87 18.94
N THR A 26 14.26 -15.86 19.16
CA THR A 26 15.64 -15.80 18.63
C THR A 26 16.62 -15.70 19.77
N GLU A 27 17.85 -16.19 19.52
CA GLU A 27 18.97 -16.10 20.48
C GLU A 27 19.91 -14.92 20.14
N LEU A 28 19.40 -13.92 19.39
CA LEU A 28 20.20 -12.78 18.98
C LEU A 28 20.52 -11.85 20.16
N PRO A 29 21.75 -11.30 20.20
CA PRO A 29 22.12 -10.32 21.22
C PRO A 29 21.20 -9.09 21.25
N PRO A 30 20.89 -8.52 22.43
CA PRO A 30 19.99 -7.37 22.54
C PRO A 30 20.37 -6.18 21.66
N GLY A 31 21.67 -5.88 21.50
CA GLY A 31 22.13 -4.79 20.64
C GLY A 31 21.84 -5.02 19.16
N ILE A 32 21.82 -6.27 18.68
CA ILE A 32 21.41 -6.59 17.31
C ILE A 32 19.89 -6.38 17.15
N LEU A 33 19.10 -6.83 18.14
CA LEU A 33 17.65 -6.64 18.13
C LEU A 33 17.28 -5.14 18.13
N GLU A 34 18.02 -4.34 18.90
CA GLU A 34 17.82 -2.88 18.91
C GLU A 34 18.18 -2.25 17.56
N ALA A 35 19.29 -2.66 16.93
CA ALA A 35 19.69 -2.20 15.59
C ALA A 35 18.65 -2.57 14.52
N VAL A 36 18.01 -3.75 14.60
CA VAL A 36 16.95 -4.16 13.68
C VAL A 36 15.67 -3.36 13.90
N ARG A 37 15.38 -2.94 15.12
CA ARG A 37 14.18 -2.16 15.48
C ARG A 37 14.29 -0.68 15.09
N ALA A 38 15.49 -0.11 15.14
CA ALA A 38 15.71 1.31 14.92
C ALA A 38 15.63 1.70 13.43
N CYS A 39 15.03 2.85 13.13
CA CYS A 39 15.13 3.45 11.81
C CYS A 39 16.55 4.02 11.59
N ASN A 40 17.20 3.66 10.48
CA ASN A 40 18.54 4.14 10.14
C ASN A 40 18.55 5.60 9.71
N GLY A 41 17.51 6.06 8.99
CA GLY A 41 17.39 7.44 8.54
C GLY A 41 15.95 7.95 8.65
N VAL A 42 15.78 9.16 9.19
CA VAL A 42 14.49 9.86 9.24
C VAL A 42 14.68 11.26 8.71
N PHE A 43 14.08 11.54 7.57
CA PHE A 43 14.12 12.84 6.93
C PHE A 43 12.73 13.48 6.97
N ARG A 44 12.60 14.56 7.72
CA ARG A 44 11.42 15.43 7.77
C ARG A 44 11.75 16.73 7.09
N ILE A 45 10.94 17.14 6.13
CA ILE A 45 11.12 18.34 5.35
C ILE A 45 9.87 19.19 5.31
N LYS A 46 10.09 20.51 5.21
CA LYS A 46 9.05 21.48 4.87
C LYS A 46 9.56 22.33 3.71
N PHE A 47 8.73 22.48 2.69
CA PHE A 47 9.11 23.27 1.51
C PHE A 47 7.91 24.06 0.97
N PRO A 48 8.16 25.29 0.44
CA PRO A 48 7.12 26.08 -0.18
C PRO A 48 6.76 25.54 -1.57
N VAL A 49 5.49 25.56 -1.90
CA VAL A 49 4.93 25.23 -3.22
C VAL A 49 3.90 26.30 -3.58
N GLU A 50 3.95 26.79 -4.81
CA GLU A 50 2.96 27.70 -5.35
C GLU A 50 1.65 26.98 -5.63
N ARG A 51 0.53 27.54 -5.16
CA ARG A 51 -0.83 27.10 -5.43
C ARG A 51 -1.28 27.60 -6.81
N ASP A 52 -2.44 27.08 -7.28
CA ASP A 52 -2.98 27.48 -8.58
C ASP A 52 -3.51 28.93 -8.58
N ASP A 53 -3.78 29.49 -7.41
CA ASP A 53 -4.19 30.88 -7.21
C ASP A 53 -2.99 31.87 -7.04
N GLY A 54 -1.76 31.37 -7.17
CA GLY A 54 -0.52 32.13 -6.96
C GLY A 54 -0.09 32.26 -5.50
N GLY A 55 -0.86 31.75 -4.56
CA GLY A 55 -0.50 31.70 -3.14
C GLY A 55 0.62 30.68 -2.89
N ILE A 56 1.33 30.84 -1.76
CA ILE A 56 2.37 29.88 -1.34
C ILE A 56 1.85 29.03 -0.19
N GLU A 57 1.95 27.72 -0.36
CA GLU A 57 1.66 26.74 0.70
C GLU A 57 2.96 26.06 1.15
N VAL A 58 3.15 25.95 2.47
CA VAL A 58 4.29 25.19 3.04
C VAL A 58 3.85 23.76 3.29
N VAL A 59 4.34 22.87 2.46
CA VAL A 59 4.03 21.43 2.51
C VAL A 59 5.02 20.72 3.41
N GLU A 60 4.51 19.82 4.27
CA GLU A 60 5.31 18.96 5.13
C GLU A 60 5.38 17.56 4.55
N ALA A 61 6.58 16.97 4.53
CA ALA A 61 6.81 15.65 3.99
C ALA A 61 7.87 14.87 4.78
N TYR A 62 7.90 13.56 4.56
CA TYR A 62 8.78 12.62 5.24
C TYR A 62 9.37 11.62 4.26
N ARG A 63 10.61 11.18 4.52
CA ARG A 63 11.17 9.94 3.99
C ARG A 63 11.90 9.25 5.13
N VAL A 64 11.59 7.97 5.35
CA VAL A 64 12.19 7.14 6.40
C VAL A 64 12.78 5.91 5.77
N GLU A 65 14.05 5.66 6.05
CA GLU A 65 14.76 4.42 5.74
C GLU A 65 14.90 3.65 7.05
N HIS A 66 14.15 2.54 7.16
CA HIS A 66 14.14 1.77 8.39
C HIS A 66 15.37 0.91 8.51
N SER A 67 15.77 0.21 7.44
CA SER A 67 16.91 -0.69 7.53
C SER A 67 17.76 -0.71 6.27
N HIS A 68 19.06 -0.46 6.45
CA HIS A 68 20.08 -0.54 5.40
C HIS A 68 20.77 -1.90 5.34
N HIS A 69 20.22 -2.96 5.97
CA HIS A 69 20.81 -4.30 5.92
C HIS A 69 20.94 -4.83 4.49
N ARG A 70 20.14 -4.33 3.59
CA ARG A 70 20.21 -4.51 2.12
C ARG A 70 19.83 -3.21 1.43
N LEU A 71 20.55 -2.86 0.39
CA LEU A 71 20.27 -1.71 -0.46
C LEU A 71 19.84 -2.20 -1.86
N PRO A 72 19.02 -1.41 -2.57
CA PRO A 72 18.39 -0.18 -2.09
C PRO A 72 17.32 -0.44 -1.03
N THR A 73 17.00 0.57 -0.22
CA THR A 73 15.77 0.57 0.58
C THR A 73 14.55 0.76 -0.35
N LYS A 74 13.40 0.23 0.05
CA LYS A 74 12.21 0.21 -0.82
C LYS A 74 10.94 0.49 -0.05
N GLY A 75 10.10 1.41 -0.57
CA GLY A 75 8.78 1.66 0.00
C GLY A 75 7.99 2.76 -0.66
N GLY A 76 6.67 2.73 -0.49
CA GLY A 76 5.73 3.65 -1.12
C GLY A 76 5.82 5.09 -0.60
N VAL A 77 5.26 6.03 -1.35
CA VAL A 77 5.04 7.43 -0.94
C VAL A 77 3.53 7.64 -0.78
N ARG A 78 3.10 7.95 0.44
CA ARG A 78 1.69 8.16 0.80
C ARG A 78 1.32 9.64 0.76
N PHE A 79 0.15 9.96 0.20
CA PHE A 79 -0.46 11.29 0.34
C PHE A 79 -1.65 11.18 1.30
N SER A 80 -1.56 11.91 2.41
CA SER A 80 -2.64 11.94 3.40
C SER A 80 -2.57 13.23 4.24
N PRO A 81 -3.70 13.90 4.52
CA PRO A 81 -3.73 15.11 5.34
C PRO A 81 -3.35 14.86 6.81
N ASP A 82 -3.55 13.64 7.31
CA ASP A 82 -3.30 13.27 8.70
C ASP A 82 -1.92 12.61 8.90
N LEU A 83 -1.11 12.51 7.84
CA LEU A 83 0.20 11.86 7.88
C LEU A 83 1.13 12.50 8.91
N ASN A 84 1.85 11.67 9.65
CA ASN A 84 2.85 12.09 10.62
C ASN A 84 4.09 11.19 10.62
N GLN A 85 5.14 11.61 11.30
CA GLN A 85 6.42 10.89 11.33
C GLN A 85 6.30 9.49 11.93
N ASP A 86 5.54 9.31 13.01
CA ASP A 86 5.35 8.02 13.67
C ASP A 86 4.71 6.98 12.73
N GLU A 87 3.71 7.40 11.95
CA GLU A 87 3.09 6.55 10.93
C GLU A 87 4.09 6.14 9.84
N VAL A 88 4.90 7.10 9.34
CA VAL A 88 5.87 6.81 8.28
C VAL A 88 6.97 5.87 8.79
N MET A 89 7.44 6.04 10.03
CA MET A 89 8.40 5.12 10.68
C MET A 89 7.83 3.71 10.82
N ALA A 90 6.60 3.59 11.29
CA ALA A 90 5.91 2.30 11.41
C ALA A 90 5.82 1.57 10.06
N LEU A 91 5.36 2.29 9.04
CA LEU A 91 5.23 1.74 7.68
C LEU A 91 6.58 1.38 7.06
N ALA A 92 7.65 2.13 7.33
CA ALA A 92 9.00 1.80 6.89
C ALA A 92 9.51 0.49 7.53
N ALA A 93 9.25 0.29 8.83
CA ALA A 93 9.57 -0.96 9.53
C ALA A 93 8.81 -2.15 8.93
N LEU A 94 7.52 -1.99 8.68
CA LEU A 94 6.70 -3.02 8.01
C LEU A 94 7.21 -3.35 6.61
N MET A 95 7.77 -2.38 5.87
CA MET A 95 8.40 -2.64 4.57
C MET A 95 9.66 -3.49 4.69
N THR A 96 10.49 -3.30 5.74
CA THR A 96 11.64 -4.17 6.03
C THR A 96 11.17 -5.60 6.29
N PHE A 97 10.20 -5.79 7.17
CA PHE A 97 9.69 -7.11 7.53
C PHE A 97 9.02 -7.80 6.33
N LYS A 98 8.25 -7.05 5.54
CA LYS A 98 7.62 -7.56 4.31
C LYS A 98 8.65 -8.08 3.30
N SER A 99 9.72 -7.32 3.05
CA SER A 99 10.78 -7.72 2.13
C SER A 99 11.56 -8.94 2.63
N ALA A 100 11.87 -8.97 3.94
CA ALA A 100 12.58 -10.08 4.58
C ALA A 100 11.76 -11.38 4.56
N LEU A 101 10.45 -11.29 4.80
CA LEU A 101 9.53 -12.44 4.85
C LEU A 101 9.57 -13.27 3.56
N VAL A 102 9.65 -12.60 2.40
CA VAL A 102 9.69 -13.24 1.08
C VAL A 102 11.09 -13.26 0.47
N ASN A 103 12.11 -12.96 1.28
CA ASN A 103 13.53 -12.94 0.89
C ASN A 103 13.84 -12.08 -0.34
N VAL A 104 13.13 -10.95 -0.51
CA VAL A 104 13.44 -9.97 -1.55
C VAL A 104 14.61 -9.11 -1.11
N PRO A 105 15.61 -8.83 -1.96
CA PRO A 105 16.87 -8.19 -1.57
C PRO A 105 16.75 -6.66 -1.40
N PHE A 106 15.80 -6.20 -0.59
CA PHE A 106 15.58 -4.78 -0.29
C PHE A 106 15.58 -4.51 1.21
N GLY A 107 16.12 -3.36 1.60
CA GLY A 107 15.82 -2.73 2.88
C GLY A 107 14.41 -2.13 2.87
N GLY A 108 13.94 -1.66 4.01
CA GLY A 108 12.63 -1.03 4.12
C GLY A 108 12.69 0.48 4.20
N ALA A 109 11.86 1.15 3.40
CA ALA A 109 11.66 2.59 3.48
C ALA A 109 10.17 2.95 3.34
N LYS A 110 9.85 4.18 3.71
CA LYS A 110 8.52 4.77 3.48
C LYS A 110 8.64 6.27 3.31
N GLY A 111 7.86 6.83 2.39
CA GLY A 111 7.70 8.25 2.23
C GLY A 111 6.27 8.69 2.46
N GLY A 112 6.11 9.99 2.60
CA GLY A 112 4.78 10.57 2.59
C GLY A 112 4.77 12.07 2.59
N ILE A 113 3.70 12.62 2.05
CA ILE A 113 3.44 14.05 1.91
C ILE A 113 2.10 14.36 2.57
N ARG A 114 2.11 15.39 3.40
CA ARG A 114 0.92 15.79 4.15
C ARG A 114 0.02 16.69 3.32
N ILE A 115 -0.71 16.10 2.38
CA ILE A 115 -1.74 16.75 1.56
C ILE A 115 -2.95 15.84 1.41
N ASP A 116 -4.13 16.43 1.17
CA ASP A 116 -5.29 15.67 0.72
C ASP A 116 -5.29 15.64 -0.82
N PRO A 117 -4.99 14.49 -1.45
CA PRO A 117 -4.91 14.41 -2.91
C PRO A 117 -6.26 14.63 -3.62
N ARG A 118 -7.38 14.57 -2.88
CA ARG A 118 -8.74 14.80 -3.41
C ARG A 118 -9.14 16.27 -3.36
N ALA A 119 -8.52 17.03 -2.44
CA ALA A 119 -8.85 18.45 -2.23
C ALA A 119 -7.96 19.41 -3.03
N VAL A 120 -6.95 18.89 -3.73
CA VAL A 120 -6.00 19.71 -4.51
C VAL A 120 -6.00 19.32 -5.98
N SER A 121 -5.64 20.26 -6.85
CA SER A 121 -5.54 20.03 -8.29
C SER A 121 -4.40 19.07 -8.65
N GLU A 122 -4.48 18.50 -9.84
CA GLU A 122 -3.39 17.70 -10.40
C GLU A 122 -2.10 18.51 -10.56
N ARG A 123 -2.19 19.74 -11.03
CA ARG A 123 -1.05 20.67 -11.19
C ARG A 123 -0.35 20.94 -9.87
N PHE A 124 -1.10 21.14 -8.80
CA PHE A 124 -0.52 21.32 -7.47
C PHE A 124 0.16 20.03 -6.99
N ARG A 125 -0.46 18.87 -7.17
CA ARG A 125 0.15 17.57 -6.83
C ARG A 125 1.45 17.33 -7.60
N GLU A 126 1.50 17.69 -8.87
CA GLU A 126 2.72 17.60 -9.67
C GLU A 126 3.84 18.47 -9.10
N ARG A 127 3.56 19.75 -8.82
CA ARG A 127 4.56 20.67 -8.23
C ARG A 127 5.08 20.14 -6.89
N VAL A 128 4.18 19.67 -6.03
CA VAL A 128 4.52 19.08 -4.73
C VAL A 128 5.41 17.85 -4.90
N THR A 129 5.04 16.93 -5.80
CA THR A 129 5.79 15.68 -6.05
C THR A 129 7.19 15.96 -6.60
N ARG A 130 7.29 16.83 -7.59
CA ARG A 130 8.58 17.25 -8.17
C ARG A 130 9.47 17.95 -7.14
N ARG A 131 8.90 18.83 -6.33
CA ARG A 131 9.64 19.51 -5.27
C ARG A 131 10.12 18.53 -4.20
N TYR A 132 9.28 17.62 -3.76
CA TYR A 132 9.65 16.55 -2.83
C TYR A 132 10.81 15.71 -3.38
N THR A 133 10.74 15.30 -4.63
CA THR A 133 11.79 14.54 -5.30
C THR A 133 13.12 15.30 -5.31
N ALA A 134 13.09 16.59 -5.65
CA ALA A 134 14.29 17.43 -5.64
C ALA A 134 14.90 17.54 -4.23
N GLU A 135 14.09 17.64 -3.18
CA GLU A 135 14.59 17.67 -1.80
C GLU A 135 15.21 16.33 -1.38
N LEU A 136 14.64 15.19 -1.83
CA LEU A 136 15.23 13.87 -1.59
C LEU A 136 16.58 13.70 -2.30
N ILE A 137 16.71 14.15 -3.55
CA ILE A 137 17.96 14.11 -4.32
C ILE A 137 19.07 14.88 -3.58
N LYS A 138 18.76 16.10 -3.11
CA LYS A 138 19.73 16.93 -2.36
C LYS A 138 20.28 16.25 -1.10
N LYS A 139 19.58 15.29 -0.55
CA LYS A 139 19.91 14.62 0.72
C LYS A 139 20.29 13.15 0.55
N ASN A 140 20.38 12.66 -0.68
CA ASN A 140 20.65 11.26 -0.99
C ASN A 140 19.62 10.28 -0.36
N PHE A 141 18.35 10.66 -0.38
CA PHE A 141 17.20 9.82 0.03
C PHE A 141 16.39 9.32 -1.15
N ILE A 142 16.99 9.24 -2.33
CA ILE A 142 16.41 8.63 -3.53
C ILE A 142 17.53 8.27 -4.51
N GLY A 143 17.42 7.14 -5.14
CA GLY A 143 18.31 6.68 -6.20
C GLY A 143 18.26 5.16 -6.35
N PRO A 144 18.60 4.64 -7.56
CA PRO A 144 18.51 3.21 -7.86
C PRO A 144 19.28 2.30 -6.89
N ALA A 145 20.42 2.77 -6.39
CA ALA A 145 21.29 2.03 -5.46
C ALA A 145 21.06 2.38 -3.97
N LEU A 146 20.22 3.38 -3.67
CA LEU A 146 20.07 3.93 -2.33
C LEU A 146 18.67 3.65 -1.77
N ASP A 147 17.67 4.30 -2.35
CA ASP A 147 16.29 4.25 -1.89
C ASP A 147 15.33 4.44 -3.07
N VAL A 148 14.42 3.49 -3.26
CA VAL A 148 13.54 3.41 -4.41
C VAL A 148 12.08 3.54 -3.98
N PRO A 149 11.44 4.71 -4.18
CA PRO A 149 10.02 4.91 -3.96
C PRO A 149 9.12 4.01 -4.81
N ALA A 150 7.85 3.94 -4.42
CA ALA A 150 6.79 3.22 -5.11
C ALA A 150 5.43 3.89 -4.84
N PRO A 151 4.35 3.54 -5.56
CA PRO A 151 3.01 3.97 -5.23
C PRO A 151 2.55 3.48 -3.86
N ASP A 152 1.69 4.27 -3.21
CA ASP A 152 0.96 3.95 -1.99
C ASP A 152 -0.40 4.68 -1.99
N TYR A 153 -1.08 4.74 -0.85
CA TYR A 153 -2.34 5.46 -0.74
C TYR A 153 -2.20 6.92 -1.22
N GLY A 154 -3.11 7.34 -2.10
CA GLY A 154 -3.14 8.67 -2.68
C GLY A 154 -2.11 8.96 -3.78
N THR A 155 -1.31 7.96 -4.19
CA THR A 155 -0.36 8.07 -5.30
C THR A 155 -0.50 6.89 -6.28
N GLY A 156 -0.09 7.11 -7.52
CA GLY A 156 -0.17 6.12 -8.59
C GLY A 156 0.93 6.27 -9.63
N GLU A 157 0.68 5.74 -10.81
CA GLU A 157 1.62 5.78 -11.94
C GLU A 157 2.04 7.20 -12.32
N ARG A 158 1.13 8.16 -12.17
CA ARG A 158 1.36 9.57 -12.51
C ARG A 158 2.38 10.22 -11.59
N GLU A 159 2.23 10.06 -10.29
CA GLU A 159 3.19 10.57 -9.31
C GLU A 159 4.56 9.90 -9.48
N MET A 160 4.58 8.61 -9.78
CA MET A 160 5.85 7.88 -10.06
C MET A 160 6.51 8.37 -11.35
N THR A 161 5.72 8.76 -12.35
CA THR A 161 6.23 9.41 -13.57
C THR A 161 6.91 10.74 -13.25
N TRP A 162 6.28 11.59 -12.46
CA TRP A 162 6.87 12.88 -12.05
C TRP A 162 8.15 12.71 -11.22
N ILE A 163 8.22 11.67 -10.38
CA ILE A 163 9.44 11.33 -9.64
C ILE A 163 10.56 10.91 -10.60
N ALA A 164 10.29 9.99 -11.54
CA ALA A 164 11.28 9.50 -12.49
C ALA A 164 11.80 10.63 -13.38
N ASP A 165 10.91 11.43 -13.94
CA ASP A 165 11.23 12.56 -14.80
C ASP A 165 12.09 13.63 -14.07
N THR A 166 11.70 13.98 -12.84
CA THR A 166 12.47 14.92 -12.02
C THR A 166 13.84 14.37 -11.64
N PHE A 167 13.93 13.09 -11.29
CA PHE A 167 15.21 12.46 -10.97
C PHE A 167 16.14 12.46 -12.17
N GLN A 168 15.65 12.08 -13.34
CA GLN A 168 16.42 12.07 -14.58
C GLN A 168 16.88 13.48 -14.98
N ALA A 169 16.00 14.48 -14.90
CA ALA A 169 16.32 15.86 -15.24
C ALA A 169 17.44 16.44 -14.35
N LEU A 170 17.45 16.09 -13.07
CA LEU A 170 18.46 16.56 -12.12
C LEU A 170 19.73 15.69 -12.09
N ASN A 171 19.71 14.51 -12.71
CA ASN A 171 20.84 13.57 -12.78
C ASN A 171 21.04 13.06 -14.23
N PRO A 172 21.32 13.94 -15.21
CA PRO A 172 21.29 13.58 -16.64
C PRO A 172 22.37 12.57 -17.06
N THR A 173 23.39 12.36 -16.26
CA THR A 173 24.48 11.40 -16.51
C THR A 173 24.25 10.03 -15.85
N TYR A 174 23.16 9.86 -15.10
CA TYR A 174 22.87 8.61 -14.40
C TYR A 174 22.26 7.61 -15.38
N LEU A 175 23.00 6.54 -15.72
CA LEU A 175 22.57 5.56 -16.73
C LEU A 175 21.26 4.85 -16.37
N ASP A 176 21.09 4.51 -15.08
CA ASP A 176 19.92 3.78 -14.58
C ASP A 176 18.89 4.71 -13.91
N ALA A 177 18.81 5.97 -14.34
CA ALA A 177 17.94 6.98 -13.72
C ALA A 177 16.48 6.51 -13.58
N TYR A 178 15.94 5.77 -14.54
CA TYR A 178 14.58 5.24 -14.47
C TYR A 178 14.38 4.19 -13.37
N ALA A 179 15.44 3.56 -12.88
CA ALA A 179 15.35 2.60 -11.77
C ALA A 179 15.17 3.27 -10.39
N CYS A 180 15.21 4.62 -10.33
CA CYS A 180 15.01 5.38 -9.09
C CYS A 180 13.63 5.21 -8.46
N VAL A 181 12.63 4.70 -9.18
CA VAL A 181 11.24 4.52 -8.72
C VAL A 181 10.57 3.36 -9.45
N THR A 182 9.68 2.64 -8.76
CA THR A 182 8.83 1.59 -9.37
C THR A 182 7.37 2.02 -9.42
N GLY A 183 6.55 1.31 -10.22
CA GLY A 183 5.13 1.62 -10.39
C GLY A 183 4.86 2.72 -11.42
N LYS A 184 5.82 2.99 -12.29
CA LYS A 184 5.69 3.81 -13.50
C LYS A 184 4.88 3.06 -14.57
N PRO A 185 4.28 3.77 -15.54
CA PRO A 185 3.72 3.15 -16.74
C PRO A 185 4.74 2.30 -17.51
N ILE A 186 4.27 1.28 -18.20
CA ILE A 186 5.12 0.39 -19.03
C ILE A 186 5.89 1.20 -20.07
N SER A 187 5.27 2.24 -20.67
CA SER A 187 5.91 3.17 -21.61
C SER A 187 7.11 3.93 -21.04
N LEU A 188 7.27 3.98 -19.72
CA LEU A 188 8.38 4.58 -19.00
C LEU A 188 9.22 3.53 -18.23
N HIS A 189 9.40 2.36 -18.82
CA HIS A 189 10.13 1.23 -18.24
C HIS A 189 9.48 0.68 -16.94
N GLY A 190 8.13 0.73 -16.84
CA GLY A 190 7.36 0.05 -15.83
C GLY A 190 7.35 -1.46 -16.02
N ILE A 191 7.07 -2.21 -14.97
CA ILE A 191 7.01 -3.67 -14.99
C ILE A 191 5.55 -4.10 -15.19
N PRO A 192 5.24 -4.96 -16.20
CA PRO A 192 3.93 -5.58 -16.34
C PRO A 192 3.53 -6.37 -15.09
N GLY A 193 2.23 -6.52 -14.84
CA GLY A 193 1.74 -7.28 -13.70
C GLY A 193 1.70 -6.50 -12.37
N ARG A 194 2.16 -5.24 -12.35
CA ARG A 194 2.18 -4.44 -11.11
C ARG A 194 0.79 -4.17 -10.56
N ARG A 195 -0.20 -4.02 -11.44
CA ARG A 195 -1.57 -3.64 -11.07
C ARG A 195 -2.23 -4.74 -10.24
N GLU A 196 -2.16 -5.99 -10.71
CA GLU A 196 -2.77 -7.16 -10.09
C GLU A 196 -1.91 -7.80 -8.99
N ALA A 197 -0.59 -7.57 -8.98
CA ALA A 197 0.37 -8.29 -8.14
C ALA A 197 0.02 -8.33 -6.64
N THR A 198 -0.55 -7.25 -6.09
CA THR A 198 -0.90 -7.21 -4.67
C THR A 198 -2.11 -8.10 -4.37
N GLY A 199 -3.17 -8.02 -5.18
CA GLY A 199 -4.36 -8.87 -5.05
C GLY A 199 -4.03 -10.34 -5.33
N LEU A 200 -3.21 -10.62 -6.33
CA LEU A 200 -2.72 -11.96 -6.63
C LEU A 200 -1.91 -12.54 -5.46
N GLY A 201 -1.06 -11.73 -4.81
CA GLY A 201 -0.32 -12.14 -3.62
C GLY A 201 -1.23 -12.46 -2.43
N VAL A 202 -2.32 -11.72 -2.24
CA VAL A 202 -3.35 -12.04 -1.24
C VAL A 202 -4.00 -13.38 -1.56
N TYR A 203 -4.39 -13.61 -2.81
CA TYR A 203 -4.94 -14.89 -3.25
C TYR A 203 -4.00 -16.07 -2.97
N TYR A 204 -2.71 -15.96 -3.33
CA TYR A 204 -1.72 -17.01 -3.05
C TYR A 204 -1.59 -17.28 -1.54
N GLY A 205 -1.58 -16.23 -0.70
CA GLY A 205 -1.54 -16.39 0.75
C GLY A 205 -2.75 -17.16 1.28
N ILE A 206 -3.97 -16.83 0.82
CA ILE A 206 -5.20 -17.53 1.18
C ILE A 206 -5.16 -18.97 0.66
N GLN A 207 -4.77 -19.18 -0.58
CA GLN A 207 -4.68 -20.53 -1.18
C GLN A 207 -3.76 -21.45 -0.37
N GLN A 208 -2.57 -20.95 0.03
CA GLN A 208 -1.63 -21.72 0.84
C GLN A 208 -2.17 -22.00 2.25
N ALA A 209 -2.74 -21.02 2.92
CA ALA A 209 -3.34 -21.20 4.24
C ALA A 209 -4.47 -22.25 4.21
N MET A 210 -5.33 -22.19 3.20
CA MET A 210 -6.45 -23.12 3.06
C MET A 210 -6.06 -24.51 2.55
N ALA A 211 -4.82 -24.70 2.10
CA ALA A 211 -4.31 -26.03 1.73
C ALA A 211 -3.86 -26.87 2.95
N ILE A 212 -3.70 -26.25 4.13
CA ILE A 212 -3.22 -26.90 5.34
C ILE A 212 -4.39 -27.63 6.03
N ALA A 213 -4.42 -28.96 5.93
CA ALA A 213 -5.51 -29.78 6.48
C ALA A 213 -5.61 -29.66 8.02
N GLU A 214 -4.49 -29.55 8.72
CA GLU A 214 -4.42 -29.39 10.17
C GLU A 214 -5.09 -28.12 10.67
N ASP A 215 -5.09 -27.06 9.85
CA ASP A 215 -5.75 -25.79 10.17
C ASP A 215 -7.23 -25.79 9.75
N MET A 216 -7.57 -26.45 8.64
CA MET A 216 -8.94 -26.45 8.10
C MET A 216 -9.86 -27.42 8.82
N ASN A 217 -9.39 -28.62 9.16
CA ASN A 217 -10.22 -29.65 9.80
C ASN A 217 -10.86 -29.20 11.13
N PRO A 218 -10.19 -28.49 12.05
CA PRO A 218 -10.80 -27.97 13.27
C PRO A 218 -11.92 -26.95 13.02
N LEU A 219 -11.92 -26.29 11.87
CA LEU A 219 -12.94 -25.34 11.44
C LEU A 219 -14.12 -26.01 10.74
N GLY A 220 -14.08 -27.33 10.58
CA GLY A 220 -15.11 -28.07 9.81
C GLY A 220 -15.03 -27.81 8.30
N LEU A 221 -13.90 -27.32 7.81
CA LEU A 221 -13.69 -26.97 6.41
C LEU A 221 -12.78 -28.02 5.72
N ALA A 222 -13.15 -28.43 4.51
CA ALA A 222 -12.23 -29.19 3.66
C ALA A 222 -11.07 -28.32 3.19
N PRO A 223 -9.85 -28.85 3.00
CA PRO A 223 -8.74 -28.11 2.41
C PRO A 223 -9.08 -27.55 1.02
N GLY A 224 -8.42 -26.44 0.67
CA GLY A 224 -8.59 -25.76 -0.62
C GLY A 224 -9.68 -24.68 -0.62
N LEU A 225 -9.66 -23.84 -1.64
CA LEU A 225 -10.53 -22.67 -1.76
C LEU A 225 -11.82 -22.94 -2.57
N ALA A 226 -11.83 -24.01 -3.36
CA ALA A 226 -12.95 -24.32 -4.26
C ALA A 226 -14.28 -24.42 -3.50
N ARG A 227 -15.30 -23.72 -4.01
CA ARG A 227 -16.67 -23.61 -3.46
C ARG A 227 -16.76 -23.01 -2.04
N LYS A 228 -15.67 -22.46 -1.51
CA LYS A 228 -15.74 -21.69 -0.26
C LYS A 228 -16.45 -20.36 -0.49
N ARG A 229 -17.31 -20.01 0.45
CA ARG A 229 -18.00 -18.71 0.45
C ARG A 229 -17.05 -17.65 0.98
N VAL A 230 -16.88 -16.57 0.24
CA VAL A 230 -15.94 -15.49 0.55
C VAL A 230 -16.66 -14.15 0.51
N VAL A 231 -16.38 -13.32 1.51
CA VAL A 231 -16.80 -11.92 1.57
C VAL A 231 -15.56 -11.05 1.40
N VAL A 232 -15.67 -10.00 0.59
CA VAL A 232 -14.58 -9.07 0.32
C VAL A 232 -14.97 -7.67 0.79
N GLN A 233 -14.19 -7.10 1.71
CA GLN A 233 -14.35 -5.72 2.15
C GLN A 233 -13.36 -4.81 1.42
N GLY A 234 -13.90 -3.93 0.59
CA GLY A 234 -13.14 -3.04 -0.29
C GLY A 234 -12.91 -3.63 -1.66
N LEU A 235 -13.47 -3.01 -2.71
CA LEU A 235 -13.32 -3.39 -4.11
C LEU A 235 -12.33 -2.49 -4.86
N GLY A 236 -11.36 -1.88 -4.14
CA GLY A 236 -10.24 -1.18 -4.75
C GLY A 236 -9.29 -2.13 -5.48
N ASN A 237 -8.15 -1.61 -5.95
CA ASN A 237 -7.20 -2.42 -6.74
C ASN A 237 -6.83 -3.77 -6.10
N VAL A 238 -6.60 -3.80 -4.79
CA VAL A 238 -6.23 -5.05 -4.09
C VAL A 238 -7.42 -5.98 -3.93
N GLY A 239 -8.57 -5.48 -3.44
CA GLY A 239 -9.74 -6.29 -3.19
C GLY A 239 -10.34 -6.87 -4.47
N TYR A 240 -10.42 -6.06 -5.53
CA TYR A 240 -10.87 -6.54 -6.84
C TYR A 240 -10.02 -7.73 -7.34
N HIS A 241 -8.70 -7.57 -7.41
CA HIS A 241 -7.84 -8.64 -7.90
C HIS A 241 -7.79 -9.85 -6.97
N ALA A 242 -7.85 -9.66 -5.65
CA ALA A 242 -7.92 -10.78 -4.70
C ALA A 242 -9.22 -11.58 -4.88
N ALA A 243 -10.36 -10.90 -5.03
CA ALA A 243 -11.67 -11.53 -5.27
C ALA A 243 -11.70 -12.23 -6.63
N HIS A 244 -11.23 -11.55 -7.69
CA HIS A 244 -11.16 -12.08 -9.05
C HIS A 244 -10.36 -13.39 -9.10
N PHE A 245 -9.13 -13.41 -8.59
CA PHE A 245 -8.31 -14.63 -8.59
C PHE A 245 -8.87 -15.72 -7.69
N ALA A 246 -9.43 -15.36 -6.53
CA ALA A 246 -10.13 -16.33 -5.67
C ALA A 246 -11.30 -16.99 -6.38
N GLN A 247 -12.06 -16.23 -7.19
CA GLN A 247 -13.20 -16.73 -7.97
C GLN A 247 -12.72 -17.55 -9.18
N VAL A 248 -11.86 -16.98 -10.03
CA VAL A 248 -11.52 -17.56 -11.34
C VAL A 248 -10.54 -18.72 -11.23
N GLU A 249 -9.48 -18.57 -10.44
CA GLU A 249 -8.45 -19.59 -10.26
C GLU A 249 -8.72 -20.49 -9.04
N GLY A 250 -9.23 -19.91 -7.94
CA GLY A 250 -9.48 -20.63 -6.70
C GLY A 250 -10.82 -21.37 -6.67
N GLY A 251 -11.75 -21.04 -7.57
CA GLY A 251 -13.11 -21.60 -7.59
C GLY A 251 -13.96 -21.22 -6.37
N ALA A 252 -13.62 -20.13 -5.68
CA ALA A 252 -14.40 -19.58 -4.58
C ALA A 252 -15.72 -18.98 -5.06
N VAL A 253 -16.72 -18.94 -4.17
CA VAL A 253 -18.00 -18.26 -4.41
C VAL A 253 -17.96 -16.93 -3.65
N ILE A 254 -17.87 -15.81 -4.37
CA ILE A 254 -17.88 -14.48 -3.75
C ILE A 254 -19.35 -14.13 -3.43
N VAL A 255 -19.74 -14.29 -2.18
CA VAL A 255 -21.14 -14.12 -1.75
C VAL A 255 -21.44 -12.71 -1.25
N GLY A 256 -20.42 -11.91 -0.93
CA GLY A 256 -20.60 -10.55 -0.46
C GLY A 256 -19.43 -9.66 -0.83
N ILE A 257 -19.75 -8.41 -1.23
CA ILE A 257 -18.77 -7.35 -1.45
C ILE A 257 -19.25 -6.12 -0.70
N ALA A 258 -18.32 -5.47 0.03
CA ALA A 258 -18.61 -4.28 0.81
C ALA A 258 -17.67 -3.12 0.47
N GLU A 259 -18.21 -1.91 0.48
CA GLU A 259 -17.50 -0.64 0.32
C GLU A 259 -17.95 0.34 1.43
N LEU A 260 -17.46 1.59 1.38
CA LEU A 260 -17.79 2.60 2.38
C LEU A 260 -19.28 2.93 2.44
N GLU A 261 -19.95 2.92 1.30
CA GLU A 261 -21.36 3.24 1.15
C GLU A 261 -22.31 2.12 1.58
N GLY A 262 -21.81 0.89 1.74
CA GLY A 262 -22.61 -0.28 2.11
C GLY A 262 -22.03 -1.57 1.56
N GLY A 263 -22.88 -2.56 1.32
CA GLY A 263 -22.47 -3.82 0.72
C GLY A 263 -23.56 -4.41 -0.16
N ILE A 264 -23.19 -5.46 -0.90
CA ILE A 264 -24.10 -6.28 -1.69
C ILE A 264 -23.89 -7.76 -1.34
N HIS A 265 -24.97 -8.54 -1.40
CA HIS A 265 -24.96 -9.97 -1.08
C HIS A 265 -25.81 -10.76 -2.08
N ASP A 266 -25.21 -11.81 -2.61
CA ASP A 266 -25.92 -12.87 -3.34
C ASP A 266 -25.42 -14.24 -2.83
N PRO A 267 -26.27 -15.07 -2.20
CA PRO A 267 -25.87 -16.39 -1.72
C PRO A 267 -25.48 -17.36 -2.84
N ALA A 268 -25.93 -17.12 -4.08
CA ALA A 268 -25.57 -17.92 -5.26
C ALA A 268 -24.18 -17.54 -5.82
N GLY A 269 -23.67 -16.37 -5.45
CA GLY A 269 -22.37 -15.84 -5.85
C GLY A 269 -22.46 -14.65 -6.80
N LEU A 270 -21.62 -13.66 -6.54
CA LEU A 270 -21.45 -12.44 -7.33
C LEU A 270 -20.36 -12.67 -8.40
N ASP A 271 -20.59 -12.21 -9.61
CA ASP A 271 -19.54 -12.05 -10.64
C ASP A 271 -18.73 -10.79 -10.33
N VAL A 272 -17.49 -10.96 -9.88
CA VAL A 272 -16.60 -9.86 -9.44
C VAL A 272 -16.35 -8.86 -10.56
N ASP A 273 -16.19 -9.32 -11.80
CA ASP A 273 -15.94 -8.47 -12.95
C ASP A 273 -17.18 -7.67 -13.34
N ALA A 274 -18.36 -8.28 -13.23
CA ALA A 274 -19.62 -7.57 -13.46
C ALA A 274 -19.90 -6.50 -12.39
N VAL A 275 -19.63 -6.80 -11.11
CA VAL A 275 -19.73 -5.80 -10.02
C VAL A 275 -18.76 -4.66 -10.22
N SER A 276 -17.53 -4.94 -10.64
CA SER A 276 -16.54 -3.89 -10.92
C SER A 276 -16.97 -2.97 -12.06
N ARG A 277 -17.50 -3.54 -13.17
CA ARG A 277 -18.06 -2.74 -14.28
C ARG A 277 -19.24 -1.88 -13.83
N HIS A 278 -20.17 -2.45 -13.09
CA HIS A 278 -21.31 -1.71 -12.54
C HIS A 278 -20.85 -0.51 -11.70
N ARG A 279 -19.86 -0.71 -10.82
CA ARG A 279 -19.29 0.39 -10.03
C ARG A 279 -18.63 1.46 -10.89
N ASP A 280 -17.92 1.07 -11.94
CA ASP A 280 -17.26 2.03 -12.83
C ASP A 280 -18.28 2.86 -13.62
N GLU A 281 -19.45 2.29 -13.94
CA GLU A 281 -20.54 2.94 -14.66
C GLU A 281 -21.42 3.82 -13.76
N THR A 282 -21.71 3.36 -12.53
CA THR A 282 -22.67 4.02 -11.62
C THR A 282 -22.03 4.83 -10.50
N GLY A 283 -20.74 4.56 -10.21
CA GLY A 283 -20.03 5.15 -9.09
C GLY A 283 -20.21 4.39 -7.75
N SER A 284 -21.02 3.32 -7.70
CA SER A 284 -21.31 2.53 -6.50
C SER A 284 -21.45 1.04 -6.82
N ILE A 285 -21.24 0.19 -5.81
CA ILE A 285 -21.57 -1.24 -5.89
C ILE A 285 -23.04 -1.51 -5.57
N LEU A 286 -23.73 -0.57 -4.95
CA LEU A 286 -25.14 -0.72 -4.57
C LEU A 286 -26.03 -0.83 -5.80
N ASP A 287 -27.20 -1.45 -5.61
CA ASP A 287 -28.19 -1.71 -6.65
C ASP A 287 -27.67 -2.56 -7.81
N PHE A 288 -26.63 -3.38 -7.56
CA PHE A 288 -26.15 -4.37 -8.53
C PHE A 288 -27.27 -5.39 -8.83
N PRO A 289 -27.60 -5.62 -10.11
CA PRO A 289 -28.69 -6.52 -10.50
C PRO A 289 -28.53 -7.95 -9.92
N GLY A 290 -29.56 -8.42 -9.25
CA GLY A 290 -29.61 -9.77 -8.67
C GLY A 290 -29.04 -9.88 -7.26
N ALA A 291 -28.41 -8.83 -6.73
CA ALA A 291 -27.89 -8.81 -5.36
C ALA A 291 -28.78 -8.00 -4.41
N ARG A 292 -28.80 -8.38 -3.15
CA ARG A 292 -29.44 -7.62 -2.06
C ARG A 292 -28.47 -6.58 -1.51
N ASN A 293 -28.88 -5.34 -1.38
CA ASN A 293 -28.11 -4.31 -0.69
C ASN A 293 -28.04 -4.60 0.82
N LEU A 294 -26.88 -4.35 1.42
CA LEU A 294 -26.61 -4.37 2.85
C LEU A 294 -26.47 -2.93 3.36
N ALA A 295 -27.00 -2.67 4.56
CA ALA A 295 -27.03 -1.33 5.12
C ALA A 295 -25.64 -0.77 5.49
N SER A 296 -24.67 -1.65 5.70
CA SER A 296 -23.30 -1.23 6.06
C SER A 296 -22.27 -2.28 5.62
N SER A 297 -21.00 -1.84 5.55
CA SER A 297 -19.89 -2.76 5.32
C SER A 297 -19.69 -3.74 6.48
N ALA A 298 -20.12 -3.40 7.69
CA ALA A 298 -20.07 -4.30 8.86
C ALA A 298 -21.04 -5.48 8.72
N GLU A 299 -22.24 -5.23 8.20
CA GLU A 299 -23.23 -6.31 7.96
C GLU A 299 -22.68 -7.38 7.01
N ALA A 300 -21.88 -6.98 6.03
CA ALA A 300 -21.25 -7.92 5.10
C ALA A 300 -20.28 -8.90 5.78
N LEU A 301 -19.62 -8.48 6.86
CA LEU A 301 -18.67 -9.32 7.61
C LEU A 301 -19.38 -10.33 8.54
N GLU A 302 -20.69 -10.18 8.74
CA GLU A 302 -21.53 -11.07 9.54
C GLU A 302 -22.31 -12.09 8.68
N LEU A 303 -22.07 -12.12 7.36
CA LEU A 303 -22.67 -13.09 6.44
C LEU A 303 -22.14 -14.50 6.73
N GLU A 304 -23.07 -15.49 6.78
CA GLU A 304 -22.76 -16.91 6.94
C GLU A 304 -22.32 -17.58 5.61
#